data_7b9557ed2d09e8a3937f43dbffe73690
#
_entry.id   7b9557ed2d09e8a3937f43dbffe73690
#
_cell.length_a   1.000
_cell.length_b   1.000
_cell.length_c   1.000
_cell.angle_alpha   90.00
_cell.angle_beta   90.00
_cell.angle_gamma   90.00
#
_symmetry.space_group_name_H-M   'P 1'
#
loop_
_entity.id
_entity.type
_entity.pdbx_description
1 polymer ?
#
loop_
_entity_poly.entity_id
_entity_poly.type
_entity_poly.pdbx_seq_one_letter_code
_entity_poly.pdbx_strand_id
1 'polypeptide(L)'
;MKLSLDIIGYGGYFTNEGELLSVEDSVRRAAKFGYDAACIYAHRPLGFPLDFDQDRRKSLVDLYQELDLEVGGIVCCTNFVEGNHVLVYPREKEIMYTIACIDLAADLGSPVVRVMASLWGYFRNPYGEDGYGLPAFEARSRRVSRGEDFLEAWHHVREALTEVAKYAQDKGVTLALQTHPEITGNNDETLAMLDEVDVDSLKVGLDLPLFESYAPEDVTEIVHKIGDLMVYSHTISLAGFKTVGGAPYGWEEVTPGSELDPLPWETFFEACKDIGYDGVFSHEQCSPIITKGHQLGDLATIDERYVEARNYFRPIFKKLDIYTGNKPEFVEYVPA
;
A
#
# COMPACT_ATOMS: atom_id res chain seq x y z
N MET A 1 -12.94 12.37 0.48
CA MET A 1 -11.88 11.39 0.88
C MET A 1 -11.81 11.26 2.39
N LYS A 2 -11.37 10.10 2.88
CA LYS A 2 -11.16 9.78 4.30
C LYS A 2 -9.71 9.40 4.54
N LEU A 3 -9.19 9.69 5.75
CA LEU A 3 -7.84 9.27 6.13
C LEU A 3 -7.89 7.88 6.77
N SER A 4 -7.07 6.98 6.25
CA SER A 4 -6.90 5.63 6.76
C SER A 4 -5.49 5.40 7.28
N LEU A 5 -5.35 4.55 8.28
CA LEU A 5 -4.07 4.05 8.79
C LEU A 5 -3.89 2.61 8.31
N ASP A 6 -2.76 2.30 7.67
CA ASP A 6 -2.35 0.92 7.46
C ASP A 6 -1.61 0.41 8.70
N ILE A 7 -2.03 -0.75 9.20
CA ILE A 7 -1.47 -1.30 10.44
C ILE A 7 -0.08 -1.95 10.28
N ILE A 8 0.51 -1.95 9.08
CA ILE A 8 1.80 -2.60 8.81
C ILE A 8 2.90 -2.14 9.78
N GLY A 9 2.92 -0.85 10.16
CA GLY A 9 3.91 -0.31 11.09
C GLY A 9 3.93 -1.02 12.44
N TYR A 10 2.82 -1.64 12.83
CA TYR A 10 2.68 -2.37 14.09
C TYR A 10 3.04 -3.86 14.02
N GLY A 11 3.51 -4.33 12.87
CA GLY A 11 3.87 -5.73 12.66
C GLY A 11 5.22 -6.16 13.24
N GLY A 12 5.94 -5.28 13.92
CA GLY A 12 7.25 -5.58 14.49
C GLY A 12 8.38 -5.70 13.47
N TYR A 13 8.13 -5.35 12.19
CA TYR A 13 9.15 -5.41 11.13
C TYR A 13 10.14 -4.25 11.19
N PHE A 14 9.70 -3.11 11.72
CA PHE A 14 10.40 -1.83 11.63
C PHE A 14 10.81 -1.27 12.99
N THR A 15 10.55 -2.00 14.07
CA THR A 15 10.93 -1.62 15.44
C THR A 15 12.18 -2.31 15.91
N ASN A 16 12.91 -1.66 16.82
CA ASN A 16 14.23 -2.12 17.31
C ASN A 16 14.17 -3.48 18.03
N GLU A 17 13.12 -3.76 18.78
CA GLU A 17 12.95 -4.97 19.59
C GLU A 17 11.93 -5.95 19.00
N GLY A 18 11.49 -5.74 17.77
CA GLY A 18 10.44 -6.56 17.17
C GLY A 18 9.10 -6.44 17.90
N GLU A 19 8.87 -5.31 18.58
CA GLU A 19 7.61 -5.02 19.24
C GLU A 19 6.47 -5.01 18.21
N LEU A 20 5.42 -5.72 18.52
CA LEU A 20 4.26 -5.85 17.63
C LEU A 20 2.95 -5.68 18.41
N LEU A 21 1.90 -5.29 17.69
CA LEU A 21 0.55 -5.23 18.21
C LEU A 21 -0.35 -6.29 17.54
N SER A 22 -1.43 -6.66 18.22
CA SER A 22 -2.51 -7.37 17.57
C SER A 22 -3.21 -6.47 16.53
N VAL A 23 -3.96 -7.08 15.61
CA VAL A 23 -4.81 -6.32 14.67
C VAL A 23 -5.78 -5.44 15.44
N GLU A 24 -6.41 -6.01 16.46
CA GLU A 24 -7.41 -5.34 17.29
C GLU A 24 -6.82 -4.12 18.02
N ASP A 25 -5.60 -4.23 18.57
CA ASP A 25 -4.94 -3.10 19.24
C ASP A 25 -4.46 -2.05 18.24
N SER A 26 -4.03 -2.46 17.05
CA SER A 26 -3.66 -1.54 15.96
C SER A 26 -4.88 -0.73 15.49
N VAL A 27 -6.04 -1.37 15.35
CA VAL A 27 -7.31 -0.71 14.99
C VAL A 27 -7.74 0.27 16.09
N ARG A 28 -7.59 -0.09 17.37
CA ARG A 28 -7.86 0.83 18.49
C ARG A 28 -6.94 2.05 18.45
N ARG A 29 -5.67 1.89 18.05
CA ARG A 29 -4.75 3.03 17.87
C ARG A 29 -5.17 3.93 16.72
N ALA A 30 -5.61 3.38 15.58
CA ALA A 30 -6.15 4.19 14.50
C ALA A 30 -7.32 5.08 14.96
N ALA A 31 -8.25 4.53 15.74
CA ALA A 31 -9.34 5.30 16.34
C ALA A 31 -8.83 6.37 17.31
N LYS A 32 -7.92 5.99 18.23
CA LYS A 32 -7.29 6.92 19.19
C LYS A 32 -6.62 8.11 18.51
N PHE A 33 -5.99 7.88 17.37
CA PHE A 33 -5.30 8.90 16.59
C PHE A 33 -6.21 9.67 15.63
N GLY A 34 -7.52 9.41 15.66
CA GLY A 34 -8.49 10.18 14.90
C GLY A 34 -8.47 9.92 13.39
N TYR A 35 -8.10 8.72 12.97
CA TYR A 35 -8.30 8.25 11.62
C TYR A 35 -9.77 7.89 11.37
N ASP A 36 -10.21 7.96 10.12
CA ASP A 36 -11.56 7.61 9.70
C ASP A 36 -11.69 6.11 9.39
N ALA A 37 -10.58 5.50 9.02
CA ALA A 37 -10.51 4.09 8.64
C ALA A 37 -9.20 3.46 9.09
N ALA A 38 -9.15 2.12 9.10
CA ALA A 38 -7.91 1.38 9.23
C ALA A 38 -7.85 0.26 8.19
N CYS A 39 -6.70 0.08 7.54
CA CYS A 39 -6.44 -1.02 6.63
C CYS A 39 -5.80 -2.18 7.38
N ILE A 40 -6.20 -3.40 7.05
CA ILE A 40 -5.63 -4.61 7.60
C ILE A 40 -4.53 -5.12 6.67
N TYR A 41 -3.31 -5.19 7.18
CA TYR A 41 -2.20 -5.81 6.47
C TYR A 41 -2.30 -7.33 6.58
N ALA A 42 -2.59 -7.99 5.46
CA ALA A 42 -2.99 -9.40 5.42
C ALA A 42 -1.82 -10.38 5.48
N HIS A 43 -0.82 -10.11 6.31
CA HIS A 43 0.39 -10.89 6.47
C HIS A 43 0.70 -11.13 7.95
N ARG A 44 1.29 -12.30 8.29
CA ARG A 44 1.75 -12.56 9.66
C ARG A 44 2.93 -11.66 10.01
N PRO A 45 3.02 -11.19 11.26
CA PRO A 45 2.25 -11.59 12.42
C PRO A 45 0.91 -10.85 12.59
N LEU A 46 0.52 -9.98 11.67
CA LEU A 46 -0.72 -9.20 11.74
C LEU A 46 -1.94 -10.00 11.24
N GLY A 47 -2.43 -9.69 10.06
CA GLY A 47 -3.75 -10.02 9.59
C GLY A 47 -3.84 -11.20 8.60
N PHE A 48 -3.03 -12.25 8.71
CA PHE A 48 -3.08 -13.36 7.77
C PHE A 48 -4.48 -14.01 7.72
N PRO A 49 -5.13 -14.14 6.53
CA PRO A 49 -6.55 -14.48 6.43
C PRO A 49 -6.98 -15.76 7.14
N LEU A 50 -6.12 -16.78 7.17
CA LEU A 50 -6.43 -18.05 7.85
C LEU A 50 -6.38 -17.97 9.38
N ASP A 51 -5.87 -16.89 9.94
CA ASP A 51 -5.84 -16.66 11.39
C ASP A 51 -7.16 -16.02 11.89
N PHE A 52 -8.10 -15.73 10.98
CA PHE A 52 -9.41 -15.17 11.26
C PHE A 52 -10.50 -16.21 11.00
N ASP A 53 -10.90 -16.92 12.04
CA ASP A 53 -12.14 -17.69 12.00
C ASP A 53 -13.38 -16.78 11.94
N GLN A 54 -14.54 -17.36 11.77
CA GLN A 54 -15.78 -16.58 11.63
C GLN A 54 -16.11 -15.74 12.87
N ASP A 55 -15.81 -16.25 14.07
CA ASP A 55 -16.08 -15.52 15.32
C ASP A 55 -15.15 -14.28 15.44
N ARG A 56 -13.88 -14.44 15.07
CA ARG A 56 -12.93 -13.32 15.06
C ARG A 56 -13.28 -12.28 13.98
N ARG A 57 -13.69 -12.71 12.78
CA ARG A 57 -14.17 -11.77 11.73
C ARG A 57 -15.34 -10.95 12.23
N LYS A 58 -16.34 -11.59 12.85
CA LYS A 58 -17.48 -10.91 13.45
C LYS A 58 -17.05 -9.93 14.55
N SER A 59 -16.19 -10.38 15.46
CA SER A 59 -15.68 -9.52 16.54
C SER A 59 -14.92 -8.31 16.01
N LEU A 60 -14.20 -8.43 14.88
CA LEU A 60 -13.56 -7.31 14.23
C LEU A 60 -14.58 -6.34 13.64
N VAL A 61 -15.62 -6.82 12.96
CA VAL A 61 -16.70 -5.97 12.45
C VAL A 61 -17.33 -5.18 13.60
N ASP A 62 -17.65 -5.85 14.70
CA ASP A 62 -18.20 -5.20 15.91
C ASP A 62 -17.23 -4.14 16.47
N LEU A 63 -15.93 -4.44 16.49
CA LEU A 63 -14.88 -3.50 16.94
C LEU A 63 -14.80 -2.24 16.07
N TYR A 64 -14.79 -2.40 14.74
CA TYR A 64 -14.77 -1.26 13.83
C TYR A 64 -16.01 -0.36 14.02
N GLN A 65 -17.18 -0.96 14.20
CA GLN A 65 -18.43 -0.25 14.48
C GLN A 65 -18.38 0.47 15.84
N GLU A 66 -17.90 -0.20 16.90
CA GLU A 66 -17.75 0.41 18.23
C GLU A 66 -16.85 1.64 18.20
N LEU A 67 -15.78 1.60 17.40
CA LEU A 67 -14.79 2.67 17.29
C LEU A 67 -15.16 3.76 16.27
N ASP A 68 -16.30 3.64 15.61
CA ASP A 68 -16.69 4.54 14.50
C ASP A 68 -15.57 4.63 13.46
N LEU A 69 -15.05 3.48 13.05
CA LEU A 69 -14.05 3.32 11.99
C LEU A 69 -14.62 2.54 10.81
N GLU A 70 -14.09 2.81 9.62
CA GLU A 70 -14.32 1.98 8.44
C GLU A 70 -13.16 1.01 8.22
N VAL A 71 -13.45 -0.15 7.61
CA VAL A 71 -12.40 -1.02 7.08
C VAL A 71 -11.90 -0.41 5.78
N GLY A 72 -10.75 0.25 5.82
CA GLY A 72 -10.22 1.03 4.70
C GLY A 72 -9.75 0.18 3.51
N GLY A 73 -9.35 -1.05 3.78
CA GLY A 73 -8.87 -2.00 2.77
C GLY A 73 -8.20 -3.21 3.41
N ILE A 74 -8.09 -4.29 2.64
CA ILE A 74 -7.20 -5.42 2.97
C ILE A 74 -5.97 -5.29 2.08
N VAL A 75 -4.80 -5.20 2.70
CA VAL A 75 -3.53 -4.96 2.01
C VAL A 75 -2.78 -6.27 1.85
N CYS A 76 -2.68 -6.74 0.61
CA CYS A 76 -1.97 -7.95 0.23
C CYS A 76 -0.66 -7.61 -0.46
N CYS A 77 0.42 -8.28 -0.05
CA CYS A 77 1.69 -8.25 -0.78
C CYS A 77 1.76 -9.50 -1.66
N THR A 78 1.24 -9.40 -2.88
CA THR A 78 1.15 -10.51 -3.83
C THR A 78 2.31 -10.51 -4.82
N ASN A 79 2.59 -11.69 -5.37
CA ASN A 79 3.61 -11.88 -6.37
C ASN A 79 3.22 -13.02 -7.34
N PHE A 80 2.74 -12.65 -8.51
CA PHE A 80 2.21 -13.58 -9.50
C PHE A 80 3.18 -13.94 -10.62
N VAL A 81 4.42 -13.43 -10.59
CA VAL A 81 5.38 -13.58 -11.69
C VAL A 81 5.85 -15.02 -11.89
N GLU A 82 6.00 -15.78 -10.82
CA GLU A 82 6.51 -17.14 -10.95
C GLU A 82 5.47 -18.07 -11.56
N GLY A 83 5.89 -18.76 -12.63
CA GLY A 83 5.10 -19.85 -13.21
C GLY A 83 5.06 -21.08 -12.31
N ASN A 84 4.10 -21.95 -12.59
CA ASN A 84 4.02 -23.25 -11.92
C ASN A 84 5.04 -24.22 -12.50
N HIS A 85 5.76 -24.91 -11.65
CA HIS A 85 6.66 -26.01 -12.00
C HIS A 85 6.07 -27.36 -11.56
N VAL A 86 6.60 -28.46 -12.09
CA VAL A 86 6.08 -29.81 -11.82
C VAL A 86 5.97 -30.17 -10.33
N LEU A 87 6.84 -29.59 -9.49
CA LEU A 87 6.89 -29.88 -8.05
C LEU A 87 6.60 -28.67 -7.15
N VAL A 88 6.46 -27.47 -7.73
CA VAL A 88 6.26 -26.22 -6.99
C VAL A 88 5.22 -25.37 -7.71
N TYR A 89 4.27 -24.84 -6.98
CA TYR A 89 3.13 -24.06 -7.50
C TYR A 89 3.07 -22.68 -6.83
N PRO A 90 4.07 -21.81 -7.03
CA PRO A 90 4.12 -20.52 -6.36
C PRO A 90 2.93 -19.64 -6.75
N ARG A 91 2.62 -19.51 -8.04
CA ARG A 91 1.51 -18.70 -8.55
C ARG A 91 0.15 -19.15 -7.99
N GLU A 92 -0.11 -20.45 -7.93
CA GLU A 92 -1.36 -20.96 -7.38
C GLU A 92 -1.49 -20.70 -5.87
N LYS A 93 -0.37 -20.69 -5.14
CA LYS A 93 -0.38 -20.30 -3.73
C LYS A 93 -0.73 -18.82 -3.55
N GLU A 94 -0.21 -17.97 -4.41
CA GLU A 94 -0.54 -16.54 -4.41
C GLU A 94 -2.01 -16.30 -4.79
N ILE A 95 -2.54 -17.03 -5.76
CA ILE A 95 -3.97 -17.01 -6.10
C ILE A 95 -4.82 -17.44 -4.90
N MET A 96 -4.50 -18.56 -4.28
CA MET A 96 -5.22 -19.05 -3.08
C MET A 96 -5.16 -18.05 -1.92
N TYR A 97 -3.99 -17.44 -1.69
CA TYR A 97 -3.83 -16.41 -0.68
C TYR A 97 -4.69 -15.18 -0.98
N THR A 98 -4.68 -14.72 -2.24
CA THR A 98 -5.47 -13.57 -2.67
C THR A 98 -6.97 -13.85 -2.53
N ILE A 99 -7.43 -15.03 -2.90
CA ILE A 99 -8.83 -15.48 -2.71
C ILE A 99 -9.20 -15.43 -1.21
N ALA A 100 -8.33 -15.90 -0.33
CA ALA A 100 -8.59 -15.84 1.11
C ALA A 100 -8.65 -14.38 1.63
N CYS A 101 -7.86 -13.47 1.06
CA CYS A 101 -7.94 -12.04 1.36
C CYS A 101 -9.24 -11.40 0.84
N ILE A 102 -9.72 -11.80 -0.34
CA ILE A 102 -11.01 -11.36 -0.89
C ILE A 102 -12.16 -11.81 0.00
N ASP A 103 -12.16 -13.08 0.46
CA ASP A 103 -13.15 -13.59 1.40
C ASP A 103 -13.12 -12.83 2.74
N LEU A 104 -11.92 -12.52 3.24
CA LEU A 104 -11.78 -11.71 4.45
C LEU A 104 -12.34 -10.29 4.23
N ALA A 105 -12.04 -9.66 3.09
CA ALA A 105 -12.58 -8.35 2.74
C ALA A 105 -14.11 -8.35 2.69
N ALA A 106 -14.70 -9.32 2.02
CA ALA A 106 -16.16 -9.48 1.92
C ALA A 106 -16.79 -9.62 3.31
N ASP A 107 -16.23 -10.49 4.18
CA ASP A 107 -16.76 -10.72 5.52
C ASP A 107 -16.62 -9.53 6.46
N LEU A 108 -15.56 -8.71 6.29
CA LEU A 108 -15.34 -7.50 7.07
C LEU A 108 -16.04 -6.26 6.51
N GLY A 109 -16.66 -6.36 5.33
CA GLY A 109 -17.26 -5.22 4.64
C GLY A 109 -16.23 -4.24 4.07
N SER A 110 -15.01 -4.68 3.80
CA SER A 110 -14.00 -3.88 3.12
C SER A 110 -14.35 -3.72 1.64
N PRO A 111 -14.35 -2.50 1.07
CA PRO A 111 -14.67 -2.29 -0.34
C PRO A 111 -13.54 -2.75 -1.27
N VAL A 112 -12.30 -2.86 -0.76
CA VAL A 112 -11.12 -3.02 -1.60
C VAL A 112 -10.11 -4.00 -0.99
N VAL A 113 -9.48 -4.77 -1.88
CA VAL A 113 -8.24 -5.53 -1.61
C VAL A 113 -7.14 -4.96 -2.47
N ARG A 114 -6.11 -4.41 -1.85
CA ARG A 114 -4.92 -3.95 -2.56
C ARG A 114 -4.04 -5.14 -2.91
N VAL A 115 -3.63 -5.23 -4.16
CA VAL A 115 -2.75 -6.27 -4.69
C VAL A 115 -1.58 -5.66 -5.45
N MET A 116 -0.51 -6.42 -5.63
CA MET A 116 0.62 -6.08 -6.49
C MET A 116 0.80 -7.17 -7.55
N ALA A 117 1.32 -6.80 -8.72
CA ALA A 117 1.68 -7.75 -9.75
C ALA A 117 2.90 -8.59 -9.34
N SER A 118 3.87 -7.91 -8.73
CA SER A 118 5.14 -8.49 -8.28
C SER A 118 5.69 -7.77 -7.05
N LEU A 119 6.63 -8.44 -6.38
CA LEU A 119 7.51 -7.86 -5.38
C LEU A 119 8.89 -7.63 -5.98
N TRP A 120 9.66 -6.69 -5.41
CA TRP A 120 11.01 -6.39 -5.86
C TRP A 120 11.92 -7.60 -5.92
N GLY A 121 12.85 -7.56 -6.87
CA GLY A 121 13.95 -8.49 -6.91
C GLY A 121 13.70 -9.75 -7.70
N TYR A 122 12.64 -9.79 -8.50
CA TYR A 122 12.36 -10.88 -9.43
C TYR A 122 13.05 -10.69 -10.76
N PHE A 123 13.08 -9.47 -11.30
CA PHE A 123 13.75 -9.16 -12.55
C PHE A 123 14.89 -8.16 -12.32
N ARG A 124 15.98 -8.39 -13.00
CA ARG A 124 17.01 -7.38 -13.15
C ARG A 124 16.57 -6.45 -14.26
N ASN A 125 16.36 -5.18 -13.96
CA ASN A 125 16.23 -4.17 -15.00
C ASN A 125 17.51 -4.20 -15.85
N PRO A 126 17.45 -4.57 -17.15
CA PRO A 126 18.62 -4.62 -18.03
C PRO A 126 19.28 -3.25 -18.20
N TYR A 127 18.59 -2.18 -17.86
CA TYR A 127 19.08 -0.79 -17.94
C TYR A 127 19.69 -0.28 -16.64
N GLY A 128 19.80 -1.10 -15.58
CA GLY A 128 20.58 -0.81 -14.37
C GLY A 128 19.92 0.09 -13.33
N GLU A 129 18.69 0.51 -13.56
CA GLU A 129 17.91 1.28 -12.60
C GLU A 129 16.90 0.38 -11.92
N ASP A 130 17.33 -0.34 -10.90
CA ASP A 130 16.41 -0.97 -9.97
C ASP A 130 15.69 0.16 -9.22
N GLY A 131 14.37 0.20 -9.26
CA GLY A 131 13.56 1.33 -8.83
C GLY A 131 13.82 1.87 -7.43
N TYR A 132 14.65 1.21 -6.62
CA TYR A 132 15.02 1.67 -5.28
C TYR A 132 16.53 1.78 -5.04
N GLY A 133 17.39 1.46 -6.02
CA GLY A 133 18.84 1.65 -5.91
C GLY A 133 19.50 1.01 -4.69
N LEU A 134 18.87 0.02 -4.06
CA LEU A 134 19.39 -0.61 -2.86
C LEU A 134 20.24 -1.84 -3.23
N PRO A 135 21.51 -1.91 -2.79
CA PRO A 135 22.39 -3.05 -3.07
C PRO A 135 21.80 -4.41 -2.64
N ALA A 136 20.92 -4.40 -1.62
CA ALA A 136 20.23 -5.61 -1.17
C ALA A 136 19.22 -6.12 -2.21
N PHE A 137 18.61 -5.23 -3.00
CA PHE A 137 17.68 -5.61 -4.07
C PHE A 137 18.43 -6.14 -5.29
N GLU A 138 19.58 -5.54 -5.66
CA GLU A 138 20.43 -6.09 -6.70
C GLU A 138 20.88 -7.52 -6.38
N ALA A 139 21.20 -7.81 -5.12
CA ALA A 139 21.61 -9.14 -4.71
C ALA A 139 20.45 -10.15 -4.76
N ARG A 140 19.21 -9.70 -4.52
CA ARG A 140 18.00 -10.55 -4.65
C ARG A 140 17.67 -10.79 -6.11
N SER A 141 17.63 -9.76 -6.95
CA SER A 141 17.34 -9.89 -8.37
C SER A 141 18.31 -10.83 -9.09
N ARG A 142 19.59 -10.79 -8.72
CA ARG A 142 20.60 -11.75 -9.25
C ARG A 142 20.35 -13.20 -8.87
N ARG A 143 19.63 -13.48 -7.79
CA ARG A 143 19.34 -14.85 -7.34
C ARG A 143 18.09 -15.43 -7.97
N VAL A 144 17.14 -14.60 -8.35
CA VAL A 144 15.81 -15.04 -8.78
C VAL A 144 15.67 -15.04 -10.30
N SER A 145 16.40 -14.20 -11.02
CA SER A 145 16.35 -14.13 -12.48
C SER A 145 17.02 -15.34 -13.16
N ARG A 146 16.52 -16.52 -12.87
CA ARG A 146 16.89 -17.74 -13.61
C ARG A 146 15.93 -17.96 -14.76
N GLY A 147 15.98 -17.08 -15.77
CA GLY A 147 15.53 -17.43 -17.09
C GLY A 147 14.05 -17.26 -17.41
N GLU A 148 13.26 -16.56 -16.57
CA GLU A 148 11.95 -16.11 -17.02
C GLU A 148 12.09 -14.82 -17.84
N ASP A 149 11.51 -14.84 -19.04
CA ASP A 149 11.37 -13.67 -19.88
C ASP A 149 10.32 -12.74 -19.25
N PHE A 150 10.50 -11.42 -19.38
CA PHE A 150 9.52 -10.41 -18.95
C PHE A 150 8.12 -10.71 -19.51
N LEU A 151 8.00 -11.11 -20.76
CA LEU A 151 6.73 -11.45 -21.39
C LEU A 151 6.08 -12.70 -20.77
N GLU A 152 6.86 -13.69 -20.39
CA GLU A 152 6.34 -14.87 -19.70
C GLU A 152 5.78 -14.49 -18.33
N ALA A 153 6.51 -13.69 -17.56
CA ALA A 153 6.03 -13.18 -16.27
C ALA A 153 4.80 -12.27 -16.41
N TRP A 154 4.77 -11.40 -17.43
CA TRP A 154 3.61 -10.60 -17.76
C TRP A 154 2.37 -11.47 -17.99
N HIS A 155 2.48 -12.55 -18.76
CA HIS A 155 1.38 -13.48 -18.98
C HIS A 155 0.95 -14.20 -17.71
N HIS A 156 1.89 -14.62 -16.86
CA HIS A 156 1.58 -15.25 -15.59
C HIS A 156 0.78 -14.30 -14.67
N VAL A 157 1.21 -13.04 -14.57
CA VAL A 157 0.52 -12.00 -13.80
C VAL A 157 -0.89 -11.76 -14.36
N ARG A 158 -1.02 -11.58 -15.67
CA ARG A 158 -2.32 -11.37 -16.32
C ARG A 158 -3.29 -12.52 -16.05
N GLU A 159 -2.86 -13.78 -16.19
CA GLU A 159 -3.70 -14.94 -15.94
C GLU A 159 -4.14 -15.00 -14.48
N ALA A 160 -3.22 -14.79 -13.54
CA ALA A 160 -3.54 -14.79 -12.12
C ALA A 160 -4.50 -13.65 -11.74
N LEU A 161 -4.22 -12.42 -12.20
CA LEU A 161 -5.10 -11.28 -11.97
C LEU A 161 -6.49 -11.49 -12.57
N THR A 162 -6.59 -12.09 -13.76
CA THR A 162 -7.88 -12.42 -14.38
C THR A 162 -8.68 -13.38 -13.50
N GLU A 163 -8.06 -14.40 -12.92
CA GLU A 163 -8.72 -15.36 -12.05
C GLU A 163 -9.20 -14.70 -10.75
N VAL A 164 -8.31 -14.01 -10.04
CA VAL A 164 -8.66 -13.40 -8.74
C VAL A 164 -9.62 -12.22 -8.91
N ALA A 165 -9.55 -11.47 -10.03
CA ALA A 165 -10.49 -10.38 -10.30
C ALA A 165 -11.92 -10.91 -10.56
N LYS A 166 -12.09 -11.99 -11.32
CA LYS A 166 -13.40 -12.64 -11.49
C LYS A 166 -13.96 -13.10 -10.15
N TYR A 167 -13.13 -13.71 -9.30
CA TYR A 167 -13.55 -14.10 -7.97
C TYR A 167 -13.96 -12.91 -7.11
N ALA A 168 -13.19 -11.83 -7.14
CA ALA A 168 -13.51 -10.60 -6.42
C ALA A 168 -14.84 -9.99 -6.90
N GLN A 169 -15.09 -9.99 -8.21
CA GLN A 169 -16.35 -9.54 -8.80
C GLN A 169 -17.55 -10.34 -8.27
N ASP A 170 -17.43 -11.67 -8.20
CA ASP A 170 -18.48 -12.54 -7.65
C ASP A 170 -18.73 -12.28 -6.15
N LYS A 171 -17.74 -11.78 -5.42
CA LYS A 171 -17.85 -11.41 -4.00
C LYS A 171 -18.27 -9.95 -3.76
N GLY A 172 -18.36 -9.13 -4.81
CA GLY A 172 -18.65 -7.70 -4.69
C GLY A 172 -17.49 -6.90 -4.08
N VAL A 173 -16.26 -7.37 -4.24
CA VAL A 173 -15.02 -6.73 -3.77
C VAL A 173 -14.24 -6.21 -4.97
N THR A 174 -13.62 -5.04 -4.84
CA THR A 174 -12.75 -4.47 -5.87
C THR A 174 -11.29 -4.79 -5.56
N LEU A 175 -10.52 -5.18 -6.57
CA LEU A 175 -9.07 -5.29 -6.47
C LEU A 175 -8.43 -3.97 -6.90
N ALA A 176 -7.59 -3.40 -6.07
CA ALA A 176 -6.78 -2.23 -6.37
C ALA A 176 -5.35 -2.68 -6.71
N LEU A 177 -5.03 -2.75 -8.00
CA LEU A 177 -3.67 -3.05 -8.45
C LEU A 177 -2.79 -1.82 -8.20
N GLN A 178 -1.84 -1.96 -7.30
CA GLN A 178 -0.86 -0.90 -7.06
C GLN A 178 0.24 -0.97 -8.11
N THR A 179 0.56 0.17 -8.70
CA THR A 179 1.79 0.36 -9.47
C THR A 179 2.97 0.02 -8.58
N HIS A 180 3.73 -1.02 -8.95
CA HIS A 180 4.83 -1.50 -8.14
C HIS A 180 5.86 -2.20 -9.03
N PRO A 181 7.17 -1.94 -8.89
CA PRO A 181 8.15 -2.70 -9.65
C PRO A 181 8.02 -4.21 -9.35
N GLU A 182 8.18 -5.12 -10.33
CA GLU A 182 8.83 -4.90 -11.63
C GLU A 182 7.89 -5.06 -12.84
N ILE A 183 6.73 -5.74 -12.69
CA ILE A 183 5.86 -6.03 -13.84
C ILE A 183 4.93 -4.87 -14.16
N THR A 184 4.34 -4.25 -13.16
CA THR A 184 3.58 -3.01 -13.32
C THR A 184 4.35 -1.86 -12.68
N GLY A 185 5.58 -1.64 -13.15
CA GLY A 185 6.53 -0.73 -12.55
C GLY A 185 6.23 0.74 -12.78
N ASN A 186 5.29 1.05 -13.69
CA ASN A 186 4.81 2.39 -13.96
C ASN A 186 3.31 2.39 -14.24
N ASN A 187 2.73 3.58 -14.32
CA ASN A 187 1.27 3.72 -14.48
C ASN A 187 0.78 3.24 -15.85
N ASP A 188 1.59 3.36 -16.91
CA ASP A 188 1.24 2.88 -18.25
C ASP A 188 1.19 1.36 -18.32
N GLU A 189 2.15 0.67 -17.71
CA GLU A 189 2.13 -0.78 -17.58
C GLU A 189 0.96 -1.26 -16.73
N THR A 190 0.62 -0.54 -15.67
CA THR A 190 -0.56 -0.85 -14.84
C THR A 190 -1.84 -0.74 -15.66
N LEU A 191 -2.03 0.32 -16.44
CA LEU A 191 -3.18 0.49 -17.31
C LEU A 191 -3.24 -0.58 -18.42
N ALA A 192 -2.10 -0.91 -19.04
CA ALA A 192 -2.01 -1.98 -20.02
C ALA A 192 -2.42 -3.34 -19.42
N MET A 193 -1.99 -3.62 -18.20
CA MET A 193 -2.38 -4.84 -17.50
C MET A 193 -3.89 -4.90 -17.21
N LEU A 194 -4.48 -3.78 -16.81
CA LEU A 194 -5.94 -3.69 -16.61
C LEU A 194 -6.70 -3.95 -17.91
N ASP A 195 -6.26 -3.35 -19.02
CA ASP A 195 -6.87 -3.52 -20.35
C ASP A 195 -6.81 -4.98 -20.82
N GLU A 196 -5.68 -5.65 -20.61
CA GLU A 196 -5.53 -7.06 -20.99
C GLU A 196 -6.29 -8.03 -20.07
N VAL A 197 -6.47 -7.71 -18.79
CA VAL A 197 -7.27 -8.51 -17.84
C VAL A 197 -8.75 -8.37 -18.14
N ASP A 198 -9.24 -7.18 -18.49
CA ASP A 198 -10.61 -6.86 -18.91
C ASP A 198 -11.69 -7.41 -17.94
N VAL A 199 -11.52 -7.14 -16.65
CA VAL A 199 -12.48 -7.51 -15.58
C VAL A 199 -12.79 -6.28 -14.73
N ASP A 200 -14.05 -5.89 -14.64
CA ASP A 200 -14.50 -4.64 -14.01
C ASP A 200 -14.08 -4.46 -12.55
N SER A 201 -13.89 -5.54 -11.82
CA SER A 201 -13.45 -5.51 -10.42
C SER A 201 -11.95 -5.24 -10.23
N LEU A 202 -11.14 -5.22 -11.31
CA LEU A 202 -9.74 -4.83 -11.24
C LEU A 202 -9.62 -3.34 -11.57
N LYS A 203 -9.11 -2.58 -10.63
CA LYS A 203 -8.96 -1.12 -10.68
C LYS A 203 -7.55 -0.74 -10.23
N VAL A 204 -7.28 0.56 -10.08
CA VAL A 204 -5.95 1.09 -9.74
C VAL A 204 -5.88 1.55 -8.28
N GLY A 205 -4.81 1.14 -7.61
CA GLY A 205 -4.35 1.71 -6.34
C GLY A 205 -3.17 2.64 -6.61
N LEU A 206 -3.37 3.96 -6.50
CA LEU A 206 -2.29 4.92 -6.72
C LEU A 206 -1.45 5.13 -5.47
N ASP A 207 -0.13 5.22 -5.68
CA ASP A 207 0.85 5.52 -4.66
C ASP A 207 1.82 6.60 -5.19
N LEU A 208 1.67 7.84 -4.71
CA LEU A 208 2.43 8.99 -5.19
C LEU A 208 3.96 8.79 -5.16
N PRO A 209 4.57 8.21 -4.11
CA PRO A 209 6.01 7.93 -4.10
C PRO A 209 6.52 7.06 -5.24
N LEU A 210 5.64 6.28 -5.88
CA LEU A 210 5.98 5.38 -6.98
C LEU A 210 5.81 6.02 -8.37
N PHE A 211 5.51 7.31 -8.43
CA PHE A 211 5.45 8.03 -9.71
C PHE A 211 6.85 8.26 -10.27
N GLU A 212 6.98 8.23 -11.58
CA GLU A 212 8.24 8.45 -12.26
C GLU A 212 8.76 9.90 -12.16
N SER A 213 7.85 10.84 -11.91
CA SER A 213 8.14 12.27 -11.73
C SER A 213 7.26 12.87 -10.64
N TYR A 214 7.83 13.83 -9.90
CA TYR A 214 7.10 14.63 -8.90
C TYR A 214 6.86 16.07 -9.38
N ALA A 215 7.10 16.36 -10.65
CA ALA A 215 6.71 17.66 -11.21
C ALA A 215 5.17 17.81 -11.13
N PRO A 216 4.64 18.94 -10.69
CA PRO A 216 3.20 19.11 -10.48
C PRO A 216 2.35 18.79 -11.72
N GLU A 217 2.83 19.14 -12.90
CA GLU A 217 2.19 18.85 -14.18
C GLU A 217 2.11 17.34 -14.46
N ASP A 218 3.20 16.59 -14.21
CA ASP A 218 3.25 15.15 -14.43
C ASP A 218 2.35 14.41 -13.44
N VAL A 219 2.35 14.82 -12.17
CA VAL A 219 1.46 14.26 -11.14
C VAL A 219 -0.01 14.45 -11.52
N THR A 220 -0.36 15.66 -11.97
CA THR A 220 -1.73 15.96 -12.42
C THR A 220 -2.11 15.12 -13.64
N GLU A 221 -1.22 15.02 -14.63
CA GLU A 221 -1.46 14.23 -15.85
C GLU A 221 -1.69 12.74 -15.51
N ILE A 222 -0.85 12.15 -14.65
CA ILE A 222 -0.98 10.75 -14.25
C ILE A 222 -2.32 10.50 -13.56
N VAL A 223 -2.70 11.31 -12.58
CA VAL A 223 -3.96 11.15 -11.85
C VAL A 223 -5.16 11.28 -12.80
N HIS A 224 -5.14 12.29 -13.69
CA HIS A 224 -6.21 12.48 -14.68
C HIS A 224 -6.29 11.32 -15.69
N LYS A 225 -5.15 10.76 -16.09
CA LYS A 225 -5.08 9.60 -16.98
C LYS A 225 -5.70 8.35 -16.35
N ILE A 226 -5.49 8.12 -15.06
CA ILE A 226 -6.10 7.03 -14.30
C ILE A 226 -7.61 7.27 -14.15
N GLY A 227 -8.02 8.50 -13.83
CA GLY A 227 -9.43 8.90 -13.76
C GLY A 227 -10.25 8.04 -12.81
N ASP A 228 -11.40 7.58 -13.26
CA ASP A 228 -12.38 6.76 -12.50
C ASP A 228 -11.91 5.31 -12.21
N LEU A 229 -10.76 4.92 -12.76
CA LEU A 229 -10.12 3.65 -12.38
C LEU A 229 -9.47 3.71 -11.01
N MET A 230 -9.20 4.89 -10.45
CA MET A 230 -8.64 5.03 -9.10
C MET A 230 -9.66 4.68 -8.04
N VAL A 231 -9.39 3.64 -7.25
CA VAL A 231 -10.30 3.19 -6.17
C VAL A 231 -9.63 3.17 -4.80
N TYR A 232 -8.31 3.32 -4.75
CA TYR A 232 -7.53 3.25 -3.52
C TYR A 232 -6.26 4.09 -3.62
N SER A 233 -5.82 4.65 -2.51
CA SER A 233 -4.50 5.26 -2.38
C SER A 233 -3.85 4.78 -1.09
N HIS A 234 -2.61 4.35 -1.20
CA HIS A 234 -1.85 3.76 -0.11
C HIS A 234 -0.41 4.24 -0.23
N THR A 235 0.12 4.89 0.78
CA THR A 235 1.33 5.67 0.60
C THR A 235 2.14 5.89 1.87
N ILE A 236 3.41 6.18 1.66
CA ILE A 236 4.39 6.62 2.64
C ILE A 236 5.15 7.83 2.09
N SER A 237 5.64 8.71 2.94
CA SER A 237 6.59 9.74 2.51
C SER A 237 8.02 9.22 2.55
N LEU A 238 8.71 9.28 1.42
CA LEU A 238 10.07 8.79 1.26
C LEU A 238 10.99 9.89 0.73
N ALA A 239 12.17 10.03 1.31
CA ALA A 239 13.25 10.86 0.77
C ALA A 239 14.43 10.01 0.36
N GLY A 240 14.94 10.22 -0.84
CA GLY A 240 16.15 9.56 -1.30
C GLY A 240 17.41 10.22 -0.74
N PHE A 241 18.34 9.43 -0.20
CA PHE A 241 19.66 9.91 0.16
C PHE A 241 20.56 10.00 -1.06
N LYS A 242 21.29 11.11 -1.17
CA LYS A 242 22.36 11.26 -2.17
C LYS A 242 23.67 10.80 -1.56
N THR A 243 24.35 9.88 -2.23
CA THR A 243 25.74 9.53 -1.90
C THR A 243 26.71 10.53 -2.50
N VAL A 244 27.96 10.41 -2.08
CA VAL A 244 29.10 11.01 -2.77
C VAL A 244 29.11 10.51 -4.23
N GLY A 245 28.87 11.42 -5.16
CA GLY A 245 28.72 11.07 -6.58
C GLY A 245 27.32 11.24 -7.16
N GLY A 246 26.32 11.58 -6.34
CA GLY A 246 24.99 12.03 -6.80
C GLY A 246 23.98 10.93 -7.09
N ALA A 247 24.35 9.64 -6.99
CA ALA A 247 23.37 8.57 -7.10
C ALA A 247 22.58 8.40 -5.79
N PRO A 248 21.29 8.11 -5.84
CA PRO A 248 20.51 7.75 -4.66
C PRO A 248 21.11 6.47 -4.05
N TYR A 249 21.37 6.50 -2.75
CA TYR A 249 21.98 5.36 -2.05
C TYR A 249 20.98 4.55 -1.25
N GLY A 250 19.88 5.14 -0.90
CA GLY A 250 18.82 4.53 -0.11
C GLY A 250 17.65 5.47 0.05
N TRP A 251 16.61 4.94 0.61
CA TRP A 251 15.40 5.67 0.93
C TRP A 251 15.22 5.66 2.45
N GLU A 252 14.88 6.81 2.99
CA GLU A 252 14.46 6.96 4.38
C GLU A 252 13.05 7.50 4.40
N GLU A 253 12.25 6.96 5.26
CA GLU A 253 10.97 7.55 5.54
C GLU A 253 11.15 8.91 6.21
N VAL A 254 10.39 9.87 5.75
CA VAL A 254 10.35 11.22 6.30
C VAL A 254 8.94 11.57 6.74
N THR A 255 8.85 12.51 7.68
CA THR A 255 7.54 13.05 8.07
C THR A 255 6.92 13.77 6.87
N PRO A 256 5.66 13.45 6.50
CA PRO A 256 4.94 14.14 5.45
C PRO A 256 4.96 15.65 5.67
N GLY A 257 5.33 16.40 4.62
CA GLY A 257 5.43 17.86 4.64
C GLY A 257 6.64 18.42 5.36
N SER A 258 7.59 17.61 5.80
CA SER A 258 8.88 18.11 6.29
C SER A 258 9.72 18.69 5.16
N GLU A 259 10.79 19.43 5.50
CA GLU A 259 11.72 19.98 4.49
C GLU A 259 12.39 18.91 3.61
N LEU A 260 12.38 17.66 4.06
CA LEU A 260 12.95 16.52 3.34
C LEU A 260 11.93 15.80 2.46
N ASP A 261 10.64 16.06 2.65
CA ASP A 261 9.58 15.42 1.86
C ASP A 261 9.49 16.02 0.45
N PRO A 262 9.83 15.27 -0.60
CA PRO A 262 9.83 15.77 -1.96
C PRO A 262 8.45 15.74 -2.62
N LEU A 263 7.43 15.19 -1.96
CA LEU A 263 6.17 14.82 -2.58
C LEU A 263 5.19 15.99 -2.65
N PRO A 264 4.62 16.29 -3.84
CA PRO A 264 3.70 17.41 -4.03
C PRO A 264 2.26 17.02 -3.61
N TRP A 265 2.04 16.79 -2.31
CA TRP A 265 0.77 16.29 -1.78
C TRP A 265 -0.44 17.13 -2.16
N GLU A 266 -0.35 18.47 -2.08
CA GLU A 266 -1.48 19.33 -2.44
C GLU A 266 -1.88 19.11 -3.92
N THR A 267 -0.90 19.10 -4.83
CA THR A 267 -1.15 18.83 -6.25
C THR A 267 -1.80 17.47 -6.49
N PHE A 268 -1.29 16.45 -5.80
CA PHE A 268 -1.87 15.11 -5.90
C PHE A 268 -3.34 15.09 -5.46
N PHE A 269 -3.67 15.71 -4.32
CA PHE A 269 -5.03 15.75 -3.83
C PHE A 269 -5.96 16.66 -4.64
N GLU A 270 -5.44 17.76 -5.22
CA GLU A 270 -6.19 18.58 -6.18
C GLU A 270 -6.57 17.75 -7.42
N ALA A 271 -5.63 17.01 -7.97
CA ALA A 271 -5.89 16.13 -9.11
C ALA A 271 -6.87 14.98 -8.75
N CYS A 272 -6.76 14.40 -7.53
CA CYS A 272 -7.73 13.43 -7.04
C CYS A 272 -9.15 14.02 -6.93
N LYS A 273 -9.26 15.28 -6.50
CA LYS A 273 -10.53 16.00 -6.47
C LYS A 273 -11.11 16.18 -7.86
N ASP A 274 -10.28 16.55 -8.83
CA ASP A 274 -10.71 16.80 -10.21
C ASP A 274 -11.30 15.56 -10.87
N ILE A 275 -10.79 14.38 -10.57
CA ILE A 275 -11.34 13.10 -11.05
C ILE A 275 -12.51 12.59 -10.21
N GLY A 276 -12.90 13.30 -9.14
CA GLY A 276 -13.99 12.89 -8.25
C GLY A 276 -13.67 11.74 -7.31
N TYR A 277 -12.40 11.47 -7.04
CA TYR A 277 -12.01 10.42 -6.09
C TYR A 277 -12.46 10.76 -4.67
N ASP A 278 -13.26 9.89 -4.05
CA ASP A 278 -13.82 10.05 -2.70
C ASP A 278 -13.47 8.90 -1.73
N GLY A 279 -12.59 8.00 -2.15
CA GLY A 279 -12.16 6.84 -1.38
C GLY A 279 -11.27 7.18 -0.18
N VAL A 280 -10.54 6.18 0.29
CA VAL A 280 -9.59 6.34 1.39
C VAL A 280 -8.20 6.70 0.87
N PHE A 281 -7.51 7.58 1.61
CA PHE A 281 -6.08 7.78 1.50
C PHE A 281 -5.43 7.13 2.72
N SER A 282 -4.72 6.03 2.49
CA SER A 282 -4.13 5.22 3.56
C SER A 282 -2.67 5.55 3.74
N HIS A 283 -2.31 6.04 4.92
CA HIS A 283 -0.92 6.24 5.30
C HIS A 283 -0.36 4.96 5.91
N GLU A 284 0.75 4.49 5.35
CA GLU A 284 1.49 3.34 5.86
C GLU A 284 2.82 3.77 6.46
N GLN A 285 3.32 2.95 7.38
CA GLN A 285 4.67 2.99 7.92
C GLN A 285 5.36 1.70 7.51
N CYS A 286 5.85 1.61 6.29
CA CYS A 286 6.46 0.40 5.74
C CYS A 286 7.99 0.45 5.64
N SER A 287 8.62 1.38 6.35
CA SER A 287 10.07 1.53 6.45
C SER A 287 10.53 1.75 7.88
N PRO A 288 11.78 1.39 8.23
CA PRO A 288 12.34 1.72 9.53
C PRO A 288 12.45 3.23 9.74
N ILE A 289 12.03 3.71 10.90
CA ILE A 289 12.32 5.09 11.32
C ILE A 289 13.64 5.10 12.05
N ILE A 290 14.62 5.84 11.53
CA ILE A 290 15.93 5.98 12.17
C ILE A 290 15.91 7.20 13.09
N THR A 291 16.06 6.97 14.37
CA THR A 291 16.14 8.03 15.38
C THR A 291 17.48 8.75 15.35
N LYS A 292 17.57 9.91 16.03
CA LYS A 292 18.82 10.70 16.14
C LYS A 292 20.01 9.93 16.70
N GLY A 293 19.78 8.81 17.40
CA GLY A 293 20.82 7.93 17.90
C GLY A 293 21.27 6.84 16.92
N HIS A 294 20.86 6.91 15.66
CA HIS A 294 21.07 5.86 14.65
C HIS A 294 20.51 4.48 15.07
N GLN A 295 19.43 4.50 15.82
CA GLN A 295 18.71 3.30 16.24
C GLN A 295 17.34 3.28 15.57
N LEU A 296 16.78 2.10 15.42
CA LEU A 296 15.38 1.96 14.99
C LEU A 296 14.45 2.56 16.06
N GLY A 297 13.37 3.15 15.62
CA GLY A 297 12.31 3.60 16.50
C GLY A 297 11.60 2.45 17.20
N ASP A 298 10.90 2.77 18.26
CA ASP A 298 9.99 1.88 18.99
C ASP A 298 8.53 2.11 18.57
N LEU A 299 7.58 1.44 19.21
CA LEU A 299 6.15 1.65 18.96
C LEU A 299 5.70 3.08 19.21
N ALA A 300 6.30 3.78 20.18
CA ALA A 300 5.97 5.17 20.44
C ALA A 300 6.39 6.08 19.28
N THR A 301 7.54 5.80 18.67
CA THR A 301 8.01 6.50 17.48
C THR A 301 7.07 6.28 16.28
N ILE A 302 6.57 5.06 16.11
CA ILE A 302 5.59 4.74 15.05
C ILE A 302 4.26 5.46 15.30
N ASP A 303 3.78 5.46 16.54
CA ASP A 303 2.57 6.20 16.94
C ASP A 303 2.69 7.69 16.62
N GLU A 304 3.82 8.29 17.02
CA GLU A 304 4.09 9.72 16.76
C GLU A 304 4.07 10.00 15.27
N ARG A 305 4.69 9.15 14.45
CA ARG A 305 4.70 9.29 12.99
C ARG A 305 3.29 9.23 12.39
N TYR A 306 2.46 8.31 12.82
CA TYR A 306 1.07 8.26 12.36
C TYR A 306 0.28 9.51 12.75
N VAL A 307 0.46 10.03 13.96
CA VAL A 307 -0.21 11.27 14.38
C VAL A 307 0.29 12.47 13.59
N GLU A 308 1.61 12.59 13.36
CA GLU A 308 2.20 13.66 12.54
C GLU A 308 1.65 13.63 11.12
N ALA A 309 1.68 12.46 10.45
CA ALA A 309 1.16 12.30 9.10
C ALA A 309 -0.32 12.68 9.01
N ARG A 310 -1.13 12.19 9.92
CA ARG A 310 -2.56 12.50 9.99
C ARG A 310 -2.80 14.00 10.18
N ASN A 311 -2.05 14.64 11.06
CA ASN A 311 -2.16 16.08 11.35
C ASN A 311 -1.67 16.95 10.19
N TYR A 312 -0.80 16.42 9.33
CA TYR A 312 -0.37 17.07 8.10
C TYR A 312 -1.45 17.00 7.00
N PHE A 313 -1.99 15.81 6.72
CA PHE A 313 -2.93 15.61 5.62
C PHE A 313 -4.33 16.21 5.91
N ARG A 314 -4.77 16.17 7.14
CA ARG A 314 -6.13 16.60 7.51
C ARG A 314 -6.46 18.06 7.18
N PRO A 315 -5.56 19.04 7.45
CA PRO A 315 -5.74 20.43 7.02
C PRO A 315 -5.77 20.60 5.49
N ILE A 316 -4.97 19.82 4.75
CA ILE A 316 -4.97 19.85 3.28
C ILE A 316 -6.34 19.40 2.76
N PHE A 317 -6.88 18.31 3.28
CA PHE A 317 -8.20 17.81 2.89
C PHE A 317 -9.31 18.84 3.18
N LYS A 318 -9.20 19.56 4.29
CA LYS A 318 -10.13 20.65 4.62
C LYS A 318 -9.98 21.84 3.68
N LYS A 319 -8.73 22.26 3.42
CA LYS A 319 -8.42 23.36 2.50
C LYS A 319 -9.00 23.11 1.10
N LEU A 320 -8.89 21.88 0.62
CA LEU A 320 -9.36 21.46 -0.69
C LEU A 320 -10.86 21.10 -0.73
N ASP A 321 -11.54 21.08 0.41
CA ASP A 321 -12.94 20.67 0.53
C ASP A 321 -13.20 19.25 0.00
N ILE A 322 -12.32 18.31 0.37
CA ILE A 322 -12.39 16.90 -0.05
C ILE A 322 -12.59 15.93 1.09
N TYR A 323 -12.59 16.41 2.33
CA TYR A 323 -12.78 15.58 3.50
C TYR A 323 -14.24 15.21 3.72
N THR A 324 -14.52 13.92 3.80
CA THR A 324 -15.87 13.38 4.01
C THR A 324 -16.06 12.66 5.35
N GLY A 325 -14.99 12.59 6.17
CA GLY A 325 -15.05 12.01 7.51
C GLY A 325 -15.60 12.97 8.57
N ASN A 326 -15.63 12.53 9.83
CA ASN A 326 -16.15 13.28 10.96
C ASN A 326 -15.14 13.48 12.11
N LYS A 327 -13.89 13.05 11.93
CA LYS A 327 -12.86 13.11 12.98
C LYS A 327 -12.30 14.53 13.14
N PRO A 328 -11.71 14.87 14.30
CA PRO A 328 -11.20 16.22 14.58
C PRO A 328 -10.11 16.63 13.57
N GLU A 329 -9.89 17.94 13.42
CA GLU A 329 -8.87 18.45 12.51
C GLU A 329 -7.44 18.19 13.02
N PHE A 330 -7.26 18.22 14.34
CA PHE A 330 -5.96 18.01 14.99
C PHE A 330 -6.10 17.02 16.15
N VAL A 331 -5.10 16.18 16.32
CA VAL A 331 -4.97 15.26 17.45
C VAL A 331 -3.62 15.48 18.12
N GLU A 332 -3.61 15.68 19.41
CA GLU A 332 -2.38 15.75 20.21
C GLU A 332 -1.87 14.32 20.44
N TYR A 333 -0.60 14.09 20.14
CA TYR A 333 0.02 12.81 20.50
C TYR A 333 0.23 12.74 22.02
N VAL A 334 -0.39 11.76 22.64
CA VAL A 334 -0.17 11.41 24.03
C VAL A 334 0.40 10.01 24.06
N PRO A 335 1.66 9.81 24.50
CA PRO A 335 2.26 8.48 24.63
C PRO A 335 1.36 7.53 25.44
N ALA A 336 1.42 6.25 25.11
CA ALA A 336 0.62 5.20 25.74
C ALA A 336 1.13 4.85 27.14
#